data_3721359d1ebe740282a2bbe99c87ef75
#
_entry.id   3721359d1ebe740282a2bbe99c87ef75
#
_cell.length_a   1.000
_cell.length_b   1.000
_cell.length_c   1.000
_cell.angle_alpha   90.00
_cell.angle_beta   90.00
_cell.angle_gamma   90.00
#
_symmetry.space_group_name_H-M   'P 1'
#
loop_
_entity.id
_entity.type
_entity.pdbx_description
1 polymer ?
#
loop_
_entity_poly.entity_id
_entity_poly.type
_entity_poly.pdbx_seq_one_letter_code
_entity_poly.pdbx_strand_id
1 'polypeptide(L)'
;MLNTMKRHGITLALFAAGATGLTAVVNALTETTIAHQAALQQKALLDQVVPAEYYDNDMQAECYVVTDSALGNLAPHRLYLARKDNKPVAVAIETTAPDGYSGAIQLLVGADFKGNVLGSRVVEHHETPGLGDKIEVRLSDWITYFSGKHVGGEQDKRWAVKKDGGDFDQFTGATITPRAVVRAVKNTALYLETLPAKLDSLPVCGENQ
;
A
#
# COMPACT_ATOMS: atom_id res chain seq x y z
N MET A 1 -4.33 47.50 34.45
CA MET A 1 -4.68 46.15 33.92
C MET A 1 -4.85 46.15 32.41
N LEU A 2 -5.68 46.96 31.76
CA LEU A 2 -5.94 46.92 30.31
C LEU A 2 -4.68 47.08 29.43
N ASN A 3 -3.79 48.01 29.79
CA ASN A 3 -2.52 48.25 29.07
C ASN A 3 -1.55 47.11 29.16
N THR A 4 -1.48 46.40 30.30
CA THR A 4 -0.65 45.22 30.48
C THR A 4 -1.15 44.05 29.64
N MET A 5 -2.49 43.83 29.62
CA MET A 5 -3.13 42.80 28.76
C MET A 5 -2.88 43.10 27.29
N LYS A 6 -3.07 44.34 26.82
CA LYS A 6 -2.78 44.73 25.43
C LYS A 6 -1.32 44.47 25.05
N ARG A 7 -0.36 44.82 25.91
CA ARG A 7 1.09 44.63 25.66
C ARG A 7 1.42 43.14 25.52
N HIS A 8 0.95 42.31 26.43
CA HIS A 8 1.19 40.87 26.36
C HIS A 8 0.45 40.21 25.18
N GLY A 9 -0.78 40.67 24.86
CA GLY A 9 -1.52 40.21 23.69
C GLY A 9 -0.81 40.51 22.37
N ILE A 10 -0.26 41.74 22.24
CA ILE A 10 0.52 42.11 21.03
C ILE A 10 1.80 41.28 20.94
N THR A 11 2.52 41.11 22.06
CA THR A 11 3.74 40.30 22.07
C THR A 11 3.44 38.85 21.63
N LEU A 12 2.38 38.26 22.20
CA LEU A 12 1.98 36.89 21.82
C LEU A 12 1.56 36.79 20.33
N ALA A 13 0.83 37.79 19.85
CA ALA A 13 0.42 37.83 18.43
C ALA A 13 1.64 37.93 17.50
N LEU A 14 2.65 38.74 17.85
CA LEU A 14 3.88 38.87 17.06
C LEU A 14 4.68 37.55 17.02
N PHE A 15 4.79 36.88 18.16
CA PHE A 15 5.46 35.56 18.23
C PHE A 15 4.68 34.51 17.42
N ALA A 16 3.35 34.47 17.55
CA ALA A 16 2.53 33.55 16.77
C ALA A 16 2.65 33.84 15.26
N ALA A 17 2.55 35.08 14.84
CA ALA A 17 2.71 35.48 13.44
C ALA A 17 4.12 35.13 12.90
N GLY A 18 5.16 35.38 13.69
CA GLY A 18 6.55 35.03 13.32
C GLY A 18 6.75 33.52 13.16
N ALA A 19 6.27 32.72 14.12
CA ALA A 19 6.34 31.27 14.06
C ALA A 19 5.56 30.69 12.86
N THR A 20 4.32 31.15 12.67
CA THR A 20 3.47 30.71 11.54
C THR A 20 4.08 31.14 10.21
N GLY A 21 4.58 32.36 10.11
CA GLY A 21 5.25 32.86 8.89
C GLY A 21 6.50 32.05 8.54
N LEU A 22 7.33 31.76 9.54
CA LEU A 22 8.51 30.90 9.33
C LEU A 22 8.13 29.50 8.83
N THR A 23 7.14 28.88 9.46
CA THR A 23 6.64 27.56 9.05
C THR A 23 6.09 27.59 7.61
N ALA A 24 5.31 28.62 7.27
CA ALA A 24 4.75 28.77 5.92
C ALA A 24 5.86 28.94 4.85
N VAL A 25 6.90 29.73 5.15
CA VAL A 25 8.04 29.92 4.25
C VAL A 25 8.80 28.59 4.06
N VAL A 26 9.11 27.87 5.14
CA VAL A 26 9.80 26.58 5.05
C VAL A 26 8.96 25.59 4.25
N ASN A 27 7.65 25.51 4.51
CA ASN A 27 6.73 24.64 3.74
C ASN A 27 6.75 24.98 2.25
N ALA A 28 6.62 26.24 1.89
CA ALA A 28 6.63 26.68 0.49
C ALA A 28 7.98 26.38 -0.23
N LEU A 29 9.10 26.46 0.47
CA LEU A 29 10.42 26.14 -0.08
C LEU A 29 10.67 24.64 -0.22
N THR A 30 9.99 23.79 0.58
CA THR A 30 10.24 22.35 0.62
C THR A 30 9.18 21.53 -0.11
N GLU A 31 8.01 22.09 -0.41
CA GLU A 31 6.87 21.40 -1.01
C GLU A 31 7.22 20.64 -2.30
N THR A 32 7.91 21.29 -3.24
CA THR A 32 8.31 20.68 -4.51
C THR A 32 9.31 19.54 -4.31
N THR A 33 10.24 19.70 -3.36
CA THR A 33 11.24 18.67 -3.04
C THR A 33 10.57 17.47 -2.36
N ILE A 34 9.63 17.71 -1.45
CA ILE A 34 8.87 16.66 -0.77
C ILE A 34 8.02 15.89 -1.77
N ALA A 35 7.30 16.58 -2.66
CA ALA A 35 6.49 15.95 -3.71
C ALA A 35 7.34 15.09 -4.65
N HIS A 36 8.51 15.58 -5.06
CA HIS A 36 9.43 14.81 -5.91
C HIS A 36 9.93 13.55 -5.20
N GLN A 37 10.35 13.66 -3.93
CA GLN A 37 10.81 12.50 -3.15
C GLN A 37 9.68 11.49 -2.91
N ALA A 38 8.46 11.94 -2.65
CA ALA A 38 7.31 11.07 -2.51
C ALA A 38 7.02 10.29 -3.80
N ALA A 39 7.09 10.94 -4.97
CA ALA A 39 6.92 10.29 -6.26
C ALA A 39 8.01 9.23 -6.53
N LEU A 40 9.27 9.52 -6.21
CA LEU A 40 10.37 8.55 -6.34
C LEU A 40 10.19 7.34 -5.41
N GLN A 41 9.77 7.56 -4.16
CA GLN A 41 9.50 6.49 -3.22
C GLN A 41 8.34 5.61 -3.67
N GLN A 42 7.27 6.22 -4.18
CA GLN A 42 6.12 5.49 -4.73
C GLN A 42 6.53 4.64 -5.93
N LYS A 43 7.31 5.20 -6.87
CA LYS A 43 7.85 4.42 -8.01
C LYS A 43 8.67 3.24 -7.53
N ALA A 44 9.58 3.46 -6.57
CA ALA A 44 10.42 2.39 -6.03
C ALA A 44 9.60 1.28 -5.36
N LEU A 45 8.46 1.59 -4.74
CA LEU A 45 7.54 0.59 -4.19
C LEU A 45 6.81 -0.17 -5.30
N LEU A 46 6.35 0.51 -6.34
CA LEU A 46 5.70 -0.12 -7.50
C LEU A 46 6.66 -1.09 -8.19
N ASP A 47 7.92 -0.70 -8.43
CA ASP A 47 8.96 -1.55 -9.02
C ASP A 47 9.29 -2.80 -8.17
N GLN A 48 9.07 -2.73 -6.85
CA GLN A 48 9.28 -3.87 -5.96
C GLN A 48 8.16 -4.91 -6.01
N VAL A 49 6.96 -4.54 -6.46
CA VAL A 49 5.81 -5.47 -6.54
C VAL A 49 5.48 -5.86 -7.98
N VAL A 50 5.79 -4.99 -8.96
CA VAL A 50 5.75 -5.30 -10.39
C VAL A 50 7.12 -4.96 -10.97
N PRO A 51 7.98 -5.97 -11.26
CA PRO A 51 9.31 -5.72 -11.78
C PRO A 51 9.28 -4.92 -13.09
N ALA A 52 10.23 -3.97 -13.24
CA ALA A 52 10.28 -3.04 -14.36
C ALA A 52 10.37 -3.72 -15.75
N GLU A 53 10.78 -4.98 -15.83
CA GLU A 53 10.82 -5.77 -17.05
C GLU A 53 9.43 -6.18 -17.58
N TYR A 54 8.41 -6.11 -16.71
CA TYR A 54 7.03 -6.46 -17.06
C TYR A 54 6.29 -5.35 -17.82
N TYR A 55 6.72 -4.09 -17.70
CA TYR A 55 5.96 -2.96 -18.24
C TYR A 55 6.87 -1.90 -18.89
N ASP A 56 6.28 -1.05 -19.72
CA ASP A 56 6.95 0.04 -20.46
C ASP A 56 6.25 1.40 -20.32
N ASN A 57 5.12 1.47 -19.58
CA ASN A 57 4.40 2.70 -19.31
C ASN A 57 4.80 3.34 -17.96
N ASP A 58 4.30 4.54 -17.70
CA ASP A 58 4.35 5.15 -16.37
C ASP A 58 3.15 4.68 -15.53
N MET A 59 3.37 3.69 -14.65
CA MET A 59 2.33 3.16 -13.78
C MET A 59 1.71 4.22 -12.84
N GLN A 60 2.49 5.24 -12.43
CA GLN A 60 1.99 6.30 -11.56
C GLN A 60 0.96 7.19 -12.26
N ALA A 61 1.11 7.39 -13.57
CA ALA A 61 0.17 8.14 -14.38
C ALA A 61 -1.12 7.35 -14.68
N GLU A 62 -1.08 6.02 -14.65
CA GLU A 62 -2.22 5.15 -14.86
C GLU A 62 -2.80 4.63 -13.53
N CYS A 63 -3.28 5.56 -12.71
CA CYS A 63 -3.86 5.29 -11.40
C CYS A 63 -5.40 5.29 -11.48
N TYR A 64 -6.02 4.24 -10.93
CA TYR A 64 -7.46 4.05 -10.82
C TYR A 64 -7.88 3.79 -9.37
N VAL A 65 -9.16 4.00 -9.06
CA VAL A 65 -9.72 3.72 -7.73
C VAL A 65 -10.69 2.55 -7.81
N VAL A 66 -10.54 1.62 -6.87
CA VAL A 66 -11.35 0.42 -6.77
C VAL A 66 -11.93 0.31 -5.37
N THR A 67 -13.20 -0.07 -5.26
CA THR A 67 -13.87 -0.36 -4.00
C THR A 67 -14.49 -1.75 -4.09
N ASP A 68 -13.90 -2.72 -3.41
CA ASP A 68 -14.38 -4.10 -3.37
C ASP A 68 -14.02 -4.77 -2.04
N SER A 69 -14.94 -5.53 -1.49
CA SER A 69 -14.73 -6.25 -0.23
C SER A 69 -13.62 -7.32 -0.28
N ALA A 70 -13.29 -7.83 -1.46
CA ALA A 70 -12.18 -8.75 -1.68
C ALA A 70 -10.82 -8.12 -1.34
N LEU A 71 -10.73 -6.77 -1.34
CA LEU A 71 -9.55 -6.01 -0.93
C LEU A 71 -9.49 -5.76 0.59
N GLY A 72 -10.32 -6.47 1.36
CA GLY A 72 -10.32 -6.49 2.81
C GLY A 72 -11.24 -5.47 3.48
N ASN A 73 -11.64 -4.42 2.78
CA ASN A 73 -12.66 -3.45 3.24
C ASN A 73 -13.32 -2.74 2.04
N LEU A 74 -14.31 -1.90 2.31
CA LEU A 74 -15.01 -1.10 1.30
C LEU A 74 -14.46 0.33 1.14
N ALA A 75 -13.25 0.59 1.64
CA ALA A 75 -12.57 1.85 1.37
C ALA A 75 -12.08 1.92 -0.09
N PRO A 76 -11.87 3.11 -0.64
CA PRO A 76 -11.22 3.27 -1.93
C PRO A 76 -9.76 2.77 -1.87
N HIS A 77 -9.39 1.86 -2.76
CA HIS A 77 -8.03 1.35 -2.94
C HIS A 77 -7.47 1.85 -4.27
N ARG A 78 -6.21 2.30 -4.28
CA ARG A 78 -5.53 2.71 -5.50
C ARG A 78 -5.01 1.50 -6.25
N LEU A 79 -5.18 1.54 -7.56
CA LEU A 79 -4.72 0.54 -8.51
C LEU A 79 -3.86 1.23 -9.57
N TYR A 80 -2.67 0.70 -9.79
CA TYR A 80 -1.70 1.19 -10.76
C TYR A 80 -1.54 0.17 -11.86
N LEU A 81 -1.86 0.55 -13.11
CA LEU A 81 -1.89 -0.36 -14.24
C LEU A 81 -0.52 -0.43 -14.95
N ALA A 82 0.01 -1.63 -15.05
CA ALA A 82 1.21 -1.93 -15.82
C ALA A 82 0.82 -2.33 -17.24
N ARG A 83 1.39 -1.66 -18.27
CA ARG A 83 1.21 -1.99 -19.67
C ARG A 83 2.53 -2.36 -20.32
N LYS A 84 2.45 -3.25 -21.31
CA LYS A 84 3.54 -3.56 -22.23
C LYS A 84 2.99 -3.57 -23.64
N ASP A 85 3.65 -2.84 -24.55
CA ASP A 85 3.14 -2.63 -25.93
C ASP A 85 1.67 -2.15 -25.92
N ASN A 86 1.35 -1.21 -25.04
CA ASN A 86 0.01 -0.63 -24.81
C ASN A 86 -1.07 -1.62 -24.35
N LYS A 87 -0.70 -2.86 -23.97
CA LYS A 87 -1.62 -3.87 -23.44
C LYS A 87 -1.48 -4.01 -21.93
N PRO A 88 -2.59 -4.09 -21.17
CA PRO A 88 -2.52 -4.35 -19.73
C PRO A 88 -1.93 -5.74 -19.47
N VAL A 89 -0.88 -5.81 -18.65
CA VAL A 89 -0.15 -7.05 -18.34
C VAL A 89 -0.16 -7.40 -16.87
N ALA A 90 -0.17 -6.40 -15.99
CA ALA A 90 -0.17 -6.57 -14.55
C ALA A 90 -0.73 -5.33 -13.86
N VAL A 91 -0.96 -5.42 -12.57
CA VAL A 91 -1.37 -4.31 -11.70
C VAL A 91 -0.60 -4.35 -10.40
N ALA A 92 -0.33 -3.17 -9.84
CA ALA A 92 -0.04 -3.01 -8.42
C ALA A 92 -1.29 -2.41 -7.75
N ILE A 93 -1.82 -3.04 -6.71
CA ILE A 93 -3.04 -2.61 -6.04
C ILE A 93 -2.85 -2.54 -4.53
N GLU A 94 -3.36 -1.47 -3.94
CA GLU A 94 -3.48 -1.35 -2.48
C GLU A 94 -4.56 -2.33 -1.99
N THR A 95 -4.28 -3.02 -0.90
CA THR A 95 -5.22 -3.94 -0.26
C THR A 95 -5.02 -3.93 1.25
N THR A 96 -6.02 -4.35 2.00
CA THR A 96 -6.00 -4.37 3.45
C THR A 96 -6.16 -5.80 3.95
N ALA A 97 -5.29 -6.23 4.86
CA ALA A 97 -5.57 -7.38 5.72
C ALA A 97 -6.23 -6.86 7.01
N PRO A 98 -7.57 -6.99 7.16
CA PRO A 98 -8.30 -6.31 8.25
C PRO A 98 -8.10 -6.97 9.61
N ASP A 99 -7.62 -8.19 9.63
CA ASP A 99 -7.53 -9.08 10.77
C ASP A 99 -6.10 -9.39 11.21
N GLY A 100 -5.20 -8.40 11.11
CA GLY A 100 -3.90 -8.42 11.77
C GLY A 100 -4.04 -8.47 13.31
N TYR A 101 -2.97 -8.80 14.01
CA TYR A 101 -3.00 -8.92 15.47
C TYR A 101 -3.23 -7.57 16.18
N SER A 102 -2.57 -6.52 15.72
CA SER A 102 -2.70 -5.17 16.28
C SER A 102 -3.56 -4.24 15.41
N GLY A 103 -4.38 -4.80 14.53
CA GLY A 103 -5.25 -4.05 13.64
C GLY A 103 -5.01 -4.35 12.17
N ALA A 104 -5.55 -3.49 11.32
CA ALA A 104 -5.44 -3.65 9.88
C ALA A 104 -3.99 -3.45 9.39
N ILE A 105 -3.59 -4.25 8.40
CA ILE A 105 -2.29 -4.16 7.73
C ILE A 105 -2.54 -3.69 6.31
N GLN A 106 -1.91 -2.58 5.90
CA GLN A 106 -1.99 -2.08 4.54
C GLN A 106 -0.90 -2.72 3.68
N LEU A 107 -1.27 -3.23 2.54
CA LEU A 107 -0.41 -3.95 1.62
C LEU A 107 -0.47 -3.32 0.22
N LEU A 108 0.63 -3.42 -0.52
CA LEU A 108 0.68 -3.24 -1.95
C LEU A 108 0.99 -4.59 -2.58
N VAL A 109 0.14 -5.07 -3.48
CA VAL A 109 0.25 -6.37 -4.14
C VAL A 109 0.35 -6.17 -5.64
N GLY A 110 1.42 -6.69 -6.23
CA GLY A 110 1.59 -6.79 -7.68
C GLY A 110 1.19 -8.17 -8.16
N ALA A 111 0.30 -8.26 -9.14
CA ALA A 111 -0.06 -9.53 -9.77
C ALA A 111 -0.48 -9.32 -11.23
N ASP A 112 -0.43 -10.39 -12.01
CA ASP A 112 -1.01 -10.44 -13.34
C ASP A 112 -2.51 -10.79 -13.28
N PHE A 113 -3.16 -10.78 -14.42
CA PHE A 113 -4.59 -11.11 -14.53
C PHE A 113 -4.89 -12.63 -14.59
N LYS A 114 -3.89 -13.46 -14.27
CA LYS A 114 -3.98 -14.93 -14.29
C LYS A 114 -3.72 -15.55 -12.91
N GLY A 115 -3.73 -14.74 -11.85
CA GLY A 115 -3.50 -15.18 -10.49
C GLY A 115 -2.02 -15.38 -10.12
N ASN A 116 -1.05 -14.92 -10.95
CA ASN A 116 0.35 -14.97 -10.57
C ASN A 116 0.71 -13.70 -9.78
N VAL A 117 1.14 -13.88 -8.54
CA VAL A 117 1.66 -12.80 -7.69
C VAL A 117 3.10 -12.48 -8.09
N LEU A 118 3.34 -11.25 -8.51
CA LEU A 118 4.67 -10.77 -8.92
C LEU A 118 5.48 -10.27 -7.72
N GLY A 119 4.79 -9.68 -6.75
CA GLY A 119 5.38 -9.21 -5.51
C GLY A 119 4.35 -8.70 -4.52
N SER A 120 4.74 -8.56 -3.27
CA SER A 120 3.93 -7.92 -2.23
C SER A 120 4.81 -7.14 -1.26
N ARG A 121 4.29 -6.03 -0.74
CA ARG A 121 4.96 -5.19 0.26
C ARG A 121 3.96 -4.71 1.29
N VAL A 122 4.42 -4.63 2.53
CA VAL A 122 3.68 -3.97 3.60
C VAL A 122 3.93 -2.48 3.50
N VAL A 123 2.85 -1.70 3.48
CA VAL A 123 2.89 -0.23 3.41
C VAL A 123 2.77 0.36 4.81
N GLU A 124 1.82 -0.18 5.61
CA GLU A 124 1.57 0.29 6.97
C GLU A 124 1.06 -0.86 7.84
N HIS A 125 1.52 -0.92 9.08
CA HIS A 125 1.03 -1.85 10.10
C HIS A 125 1.33 -1.34 11.51
N HIS A 126 0.68 -1.94 12.50
CA HIS A 126 0.88 -1.66 13.94
C HIS A 126 1.25 -2.93 14.71
N GLU A 127 1.80 -3.93 14.02
CA GLU A 127 2.17 -5.21 14.61
C GLU A 127 3.28 -5.08 15.65
N THR A 128 3.31 -6.02 16.59
CA THR A 128 4.26 -6.00 17.72
C THR A 128 5.70 -6.16 17.23
N PRO A 129 6.62 -5.23 17.59
CA PRO A 129 8.04 -5.32 17.28
C PRO A 129 8.68 -6.64 17.75
N GLY A 130 9.51 -7.25 16.89
CA GLY A 130 10.18 -8.53 17.14
C GLY A 130 9.28 -9.77 16.97
N LEU A 131 7.97 -9.59 16.74
CA LEU A 131 6.99 -10.66 16.58
C LEU A 131 6.31 -10.60 15.21
N GLY A 132 5.26 -9.80 15.07
CA GLY A 132 4.46 -9.67 13.85
C GLY A 132 5.10 -8.75 12.80
N ASP A 133 5.96 -7.84 13.19
CA ASP A 133 6.65 -6.88 12.31
C ASP A 133 7.60 -7.52 11.29
N LYS A 134 7.91 -8.82 11.42
CA LYS A 134 8.69 -9.61 10.44
C LYS A 134 8.03 -9.72 9.06
N ILE A 135 6.84 -9.20 8.89
CA ILE A 135 6.22 -9.00 7.58
C ILE A 135 6.88 -7.87 6.77
N GLU A 136 7.64 -6.97 7.42
CA GLU A 136 8.40 -5.92 6.75
C GLU A 136 9.65 -6.50 6.06
N VAL A 137 9.87 -6.14 4.80
CA VAL A 137 11.04 -6.57 4.02
C VAL A 137 12.38 -6.13 4.64
N ARG A 138 12.37 -5.05 5.44
CA ARG A 138 13.57 -4.57 6.16
C ARG A 138 13.99 -5.48 7.31
N LEU A 139 13.07 -6.27 7.84
CA LEU A 139 13.29 -7.12 9.02
C LEU A 139 13.40 -8.60 8.65
N SER A 140 12.78 -9.02 7.55
CA SER A 140 12.80 -10.41 7.10
C SER A 140 12.41 -10.52 5.63
N ASP A 141 12.94 -11.54 4.95
CA ASP A 141 12.60 -11.82 3.55
C ASP A 141 11.24 -12.49 3.38
N TRP A 142 10.50 -12.72 4.46
CA TRP A 142 9.25 -13.47 4.44
C TRP A 142 8.23 -12.94 3.41
N ILE A 143 8.06 -11.63 3.33
CA ILE A 143 7.11 -11.01 2.40
C ILE A 143 7.51 -11.20 0.93
N THR A 144 8.76 -11.50 0.63
CA THR A 144 9.23 -11.76 -0.75
C THR A 144 8.84 -13.14 -1.23
N TYR A 145 8.44 -14.04 -0.34
CA TYR A 145 8.09 -15.43 -0.65
C TYR A 145 6.79 -15.56 -1.48
N PHE A 146 6.03 -14.51 -1.59
CA PHE A 146 4.84 -14.44 -2.46
C PHE A 146 5.18 -14.33 -3.94
N SER A 147 6.35 -13.78 -4.27
CA SER A 147 6.76 -13.53 -5.66
C SER A 147 6.88 -14.83 -6.46
N GLY A 148 6.29 -14.85 -7.65
CA GLY A 148 6.27 -16.01 -8.53
C GLY A 148 5.28 -17.11 -8.13
N LYS A 149 4.47 -16.93 -7.08
CA LYS A 149 3.46 -17.90 -6.69
C LYS A 149 2.14 -17.66 -7.44
N HIS A 150 1.51 -18.75 -7.83
CA HIS A 150 0.21 -18.74 -8.51
C HIS A 150 -0.90 -19.17 -7.55
N VAL A 151 -2.01 -18.43 -7.55
CA VAL A 151 -3.25 -18.76 -6.82
C VAL A 151 -4.13 -19.61 -7.71
N GLY A 152 -4.33 -20.88 -7.34
CA GLY A 152 -5.13 -21.84 -8.10
C GLY A 152 -6.64 -21.78 -7.80
N GLY A 153 -7.15 -20.65 -7.30
CA GLY A 153 -8.55 -20.44 -6.95
C GLY A 153 -8.81 -20.38 -5.45
N GLU A 154 -10.09 -20.22 -5.09
CA GLU A 154 -10.53 -20.06 -3.69
C GLU A 154 -10.15 -21.25 -2.80
N GLN A 155 -10.19 -22.47 -3.36
CA GLN A 155 -9.92 -23.71 -2.62
C GLN A 155 -8.42 -24.08 -2.58
N ASP A 156 -7.53 -23.23 -3.07
CA ASP A 156 -6.09 -23.49 -3.05
C ASP A 156 -5.55 -23.51 -1.61
N LYS A 157 -5.34 -24.72 -1.08
CA LYS A 157 -4.88 -24.96 0.28
C LYS A 157 -3.44 -24.51 0.54
N ARG A 158 -2.62 -24.38 -0.53
CA ARG A 158 -1.24 -23.90 -0.43
C ARG A 158 -1.17 -22.48 0.12
N TRP A 159 -2.21 -21.67 -0.12
CA TRP A 159 -2.35 -20.30 0.33
C TRP A 159 -2.87 -20.19 1.77
N ALA A 160 -2.13 -20.81 2.67
CA ALA A 160 -2.30 -20.74 4.12
C ALA A 160 -0.92 -20.85 4.79
N VAL A 161 -0.86 -20.57 6.09
CA VAL A 161 0.37 -20.82 6.86
C VAL A 161 0.57 -22.32 7.08
N LYS A 162 1.80 -22.78 7.25
CA LYS A 162 2.14 -24.22 7.45
C LYS A 162 1.39 -24.86 8.61
N LYS A 163 1.13 -24.12 9.68
CA LYS A 163 0.31 -24.58 10.80
C LYS A 163 -1.12 -24.95 10.38
N ASP A 164 -1.63 -24.35 9.33
CA ASP A 164 -2.98 -24.59 8.78
C ASP A 164 -2.93 -25.49 7.52
N GLY A 165 -1.75 -26.09 7.22
CA GLY A 165 -1.55 -27.02 6.11
C GLY A 165 -1.16 -26.35 4.78
N GLY A 166 -0.77 -25.09 4.78
CA GLY A 166 -0.29 -24.35 3.59
C GLY A 166 1.22 -24.29 3.46
N ASP A 167 1.69 -23.42 2.54
CA ASP A 167 3.11 -23.34 2.17
C ASP A 167 3.87 -22.21 2.86
N PHE A 168 3.18 -21.27 3.52
CA PHE A 168 3.81 -20.08 4.11
C PHE A 168 4.23 -20.31 5.55
N ASP A 169 5.42 -19.86 5.91
CA ASP A 169 5.89 -19.93 7.29
C ASP A 169 5.06 -18.98 8.20
N GLN A 170 4.73 -19.44 9.39
CA GLN A 170 4.27 -18.56 10.46
C GLN A 170 5.44 -18.13 11.34
N PHE A 171 5.28 -17.02 12.05
CA PHE A 171 6.28 -16.56 13.02
C PHE A 171 6.05 -17.21 14.39
N THR A 172 7.13 -17.59 15.06
CA THR A 172 7.05 -18.10 16.43
C THR A 172 6.47 -17.03 17.35
N GLY A 173 5.35 -17.33 18.00
CA GLY A 173 4.64 -16.39 18.87
C GLY A 173 3.71 -15.39 18.15
N ALA A 174 3.68 -15.36 16.81
CA ALA A 174 2.86 -14.41 16.03
C ALA A 174 2.26 -15.07 14.79
N THR A 175 1.31 -15.98 14.96
CA THR A 175 0.67 -16.69 13.83
C THR A 175 -0.42 -15.87 13.14
N ILE A 176 -1.07 -14.95 13.85
CA ILE A 176 -2.23 -14.19 13.35
C ILE A 176 -1.80 -13.29 12.17
N THR A 177 -0.74 -12.55 12.32
CA THR A 177 -0.21 -11.59 11.34
C THR A 177 0.10 -12.24 9.98
N PRO A 178 0.96 -13.29 9.87
CA PRO A 178 1.23 -13.92 8.57
C PRO A 178 -0.03 -14.57 7.98
N ARG A 179 -0.93 -15.12 8.80
CA ARG A 179 -2.22 -15.68 8.33
C ARG A 179 -3.09 -14.61 7.67
N ALA A 180 -3.18 -13.41 8.26
CA ALA A 180 -3.91 -12.28 7.72
C ALA A 180 -3.33 -11.82 6.38
N VAL A 181 -2.01 -11.67 6.29
CA VAL A 181 -1.32 -11.24 5.06
C VAL A 181 -1.49 -12.28 3.94
N VAL A 182 -1.28 -13.58 4.20
CA VAL A 182 -1.46 -14.64 3.18
C VAL A 182 -2.87 -14.62 2.62
N ARG A 183 -3.88 -14.46 3.46
CA ARG A 183 -5.28 -14.38 3.03
C ARG A 183 -5.54 -13.14 2.17
N ALA A 184 -5.06 -11.98 2.58
CA ALA A 184 -5.24 -10.73 1.85
C ALA A 184 -4.58 -10.81 0.45
N VAL A 185 -3.34 -11.28 0.34
CA VAL A 185 -2.66 -11.44 -0.94
C VAL A 185 -3.40 -12.43 -1.85
N LYS A 186 -3.85 -13.57 -1.32
CA LYS A 186 -4.65 -14.55 -2.05
C LYS A 186 -5.92 -13.92 -2.62
N ASN A 187 -6.72 -13.26 -1.76
CA ASN A 187 -7.99 -12.65 -2.17
C ASN A 187 -7.78 -11.56 -3.21
N THR A 188 -6.72 -10.77 -3.06
CA THR A 188 -6.35 -9.74 -4.03
C THR A 188 -5.99 -10.36 -5.39
N ALA A 189 -5.19 -11.42 -5.43
CA ALA A 189 -4.83 -12.09 -6.69
C ALA A 189 -6.08 -12.67 -7.39
N LEU A 190 -7.01 -13.29 -6.65
CA LEU A 190 -8.28 -13.78 -7.19
C LEU A 190 -9.18 -12.64 -7.71
N TYR A 191 -9.23 -11.52 -6.99
CA TYR A 191 -9.97 -10.36 -7.44
C TYR A 191 -9.42 -9.84 -8.79
N LEU A 192 -8.10 -9.80 -8.95
CA LEU A 192 -7.45 -9.31 -10.15
C LEU A 192 -7.72 -10.17 -11.40
N GLU A 193 -8.05 -11.45 -11.26
CA GLU A 193 -8.51 -12.28 -12.37
C GLU A 193 -9.84 -11.78 -12.97
N THR A 194 -10.67 -11.13 -12.16
CA THR A 194 -11.98 -10.58 -12.59
C THR A 194 -11.87 -9.17 -13.15
N LEU A 195 -10.74 -8.51 -12.95
CA LEU A 195 -10.54 -7.09 -13.24
C LEU A 195 -10.58 -6.73 -14.73
N PRO A 196 -10.04 -7.54 -15.68
CA PRO A 196 -9.99 -7.16 -17.10
C PRO A 196 -11.34 -6.75 -17.69
N ALA A 197 -12.43 -7.35 -17.21
CA ALA A 197 -13.78 -7.02 -17.67
C ALA A 197 -14.30 -5.65 -17.15
N LYS A 198 -13.64 -5.07 -16.17
CA LYS A 198 -14.07 -3.84 -15.47
C LYS A 198 -13.11 -2.66 -15.69
N LEU A 199 -11.91 -2.89 -16.26
CA LEU A 199 -10.84 -1.89 -16.36
C LEU A 199 -11.31 -0.56 -16.97
N ASP A 200 -12.06 -0.62 -18.07
CA ASP A 200 -12.52 0.58 -18.80
C ASP A 200 -13.57 1.40 -18.03
N SER A 201 -14.13 0.85 -16.97
CA SER A 201 -15.15 1.50 -16.13
C SER A 201 -14.63 2.05 -14.81
N LEU A 202 -13.35 1.88 -14.52
CA LEU A 202 -12.77 2.32 -13.26
C LEU A 202 -12.58 3.85 -13.24
N PRO A 203 -12.94 4.52 -12.13
CA PRO A 203 -12.64 5.94 -11.96
C PRO A 203 -11.13 6.18 -11.83
N VAL A 204 -10.66 7.25 -12.44
CA VAL A 204 -9.25 7.68 -12.38
C VAL A 204 -8.97 8.33 -11.01
N CYS A 205 -7.74 8.17 -10.51
CA CYS A 205 -7.31 8.82 -9.27
C CYS A 205 -7.39 10.35 -9.40
N GLY A 206 -7.97 11.02 -8.42
CA GLY A 206 -8.04 12.49 -8.36
C GLY A 206 -9.32 13.12 -8.94
N GLU A 207 -10.19 12.38 -9.59
CA GLU A 207 -11.44 12.93 -10.11
C GLU A 207 -12.56 13.15 -9.06
N ASN A 208 -12.37 12.67 -7.82
CA ASN A 208 -13.37 12.73 -6.74
C ASN A 208 -12.77 13.06 -5.35
N GLN A 209 -11.72 13.91 -5.29
CA GLN A 209 -11.25 14.46 -4.01
C GLN A 209 -11.53 15.94 -3.89
#